data_3e8b02296cf9ebc0eed67dacbc2f07e2
#
_entry.id   3e8b02296cf9ebc0eed67dacbc2f07e2
#
_cell.length_a   1.000
_cell.length_b   1.000
_cell.length_c   1.000
_cell.angle_alpha   90.00
_cell.angle_beta   90.00
_cell.angle_gamma   90.00
#
_symmetry.space_group_name_H-M   'P 1'
#
loop_
_entity.id
_entity.type
_entity.pdbx_description
1 polymer ?
#
loop_
_entity_poly.entity_id
_entity_poly.type
_entity_poly.pdbx_seq_one_letter_code
_entity_poly.pdbx_strand_id
1 'polypeptide(L)'
;IFASRGCPYACTFCESKSMWTRKVRYRSPENVVAELKLMQKYGIDRVNFDDDTFGISKKNIKALNDLMHDQLPNMTYTCETVVQLAKDENVVKDMKHGGCTGTFVGIESGNNEILKNIKKTQTDIECVQAMDNLRKHGIESHAFIMVGFPYETEETFKQTMDFIPKLKPDSVIFSIFTPYPGSEIYDECM
;
A
#
# COMPACT_ATOMS: atom_id res chain seq x y z
N ILE A 1 0.00 14.11 -3.49
CA ILE A 1 -0.13 14.02 -4.95
C ILE A 1 -0.68 12.67 -5.36
N PHE A 2 -1.25 12.55 -6.58
CA PHE A 2 -1.75 11.29 -7.13
C PHE A 2 -1.04 10.97 -8.44
N ALA A 3 -0.59 9.71 -8.60
CA ALA A 3 -0.15 9.14 -9.87
C ALA A 3 -1.28 8.33 -10.52
N SER A 4 -2.19 7.76 -9.70
CA SER A 4 -3.38 7.04 -10.17
C SER A 4 -4.56 7.21 -9.21
N ARG A 5 -5.74 6.78 -9.65
CA ARG A 5 -6.95 6.67 -8.83
C ARG A 5 -7.64 5.35 -9.11
N GLY A 6 -8.15 4.72 -8.06
CA GLY A 6 -8.84 3.44 -8.10
C GLY A 6 -7.95 2.26 -7.73
N CYS A 7 -8.58 1.19 -7.26
CA CYS A 7 -7.94 -0.04 -6.82
C CYS A 7 -8.65 -1.24 -7.47
N PRO A 8 -7.92 -2.23 -8.03
CA PRO A 8 -8.54 -3.38 -8.68
C PRO A 8 -8.94 -4.48 -7.69
N TYR A 9 -8.50 -4.36 -6.43
CA TYR A 9 -8.75 -5.37 -5.40
C TYR A 9 -10.20 -5.32 -4.88
N ALA A 10 -10.61 -6.37 -4.19
CA ALA A 10 -12.00 -6.59 -3.79
C ALA A 10 -12.18 -6.75 -2.28
N CYS A 11 -11.31 -6.10 -1.49
CA CYS A 11 -11.38 -6.19 -0.04
C CYS A 11 -12.79 -5.83 0.47
N THR A 12 -13.39 -6.69 1.31
CA THR A 12 -14.79 -6.55 1.72
C THR A 12 -15.05 -5.30 2.56
N PHE A 13 -14.04 -4.84 3.29
CA PHE A 13 -14.11 -3.66 4.16
C PHE A 13 -13.91 -2.33 3.45
N CYS A 14 -13.46 -2.36 2.18
CA CYS A 14 -13.03 -1.16 1.46
C CYS A 14 -14.14 -0.64 0.54
N GLU A 15 -14.40 0.66 0.61
CA GLU A 15 -15.38 1.36 -0.24
C GLU A 15 -14.85 1.76 -1.61
N SER A 16 -13.55 1.59 -1.90
CA SER A 16 -12.92 2.00 -3.17
C SER A 16 -13.66 1.42 -4.41
N LYS A 17 -14.26 0.22 -4.29
CA LYS A 17 -15.09 -0.37 -5.34
C LYS A 17 -16.32 0.46 -5.67
N SER A 18 -17.01 1.00 -4.67
CA SER A 18 -18.21 1.84 -4.86
C SER A 18 -17.84 3.21 -5.44
N MET A 19 -16.69 3.76 -5.08
CA MET A 19 -16.20 5.04 -5.58
C MET A 19 -15.62 4.96 -6.99
N TRP A 20 -14.81 3.93 -7.31
CA TRP A 20 -13.97 3.86 -8.50
C TRP A 20 -14.27 2.69 -9.44
N THR A 21 -15.19 1.80 -9.11
CA THR A 21 -15.59 0.64 -9.95
C THR A 21 -14.46 -0.35 -10.27
N ARG A 22 -13.44 -0.52 -9.45
CA ARG A 22 -12.23 -1.34 -9.68
C ARG A 22 -11.42 -0.96 -10.94
N LYS A 23 -11.72 0.17 -11.59
CA LYS A 23 -10.92 0.67 -12.70
C LYS A 23 -9.85 1.60 -12.17
N VAL A 24 -8.60 1.29 -12.49
CA VAL A 24 -7.48 2.19 -12.19
C VAL A 24 -7.28 3.15 -13.35
N ARG A 25 -7.24 4.43 -13.05
CA ARG A 25 -6.96 5.51 -14.01
C ARG A 25 -5.60 6.09 -13.68
N TYR A 26 -4.70 6.05 -14.63
CA TYR A 26 -3.33 6.51 -14.48
C TYR A 26 -3.16 7.88 -15.09
N ARG A 27 -2.38 8.72 -14.43
CA ARG A 27 -1.74 9.89 -15.07
C ARG A 27 -0.51 9.40 -15.83
N SER A 28 -0.11 10.09 -16.89
CA SER A 28 1.17 9.76 -17.51
C SER A 28 2.33 10.13 -16.56
N PRO A 29 3.43 9.36 -16.56
CA PRO A 29 4.61 9.66 -15.76
C PRO A 29 5.12 11.08 -15.97
N GLU A 30 5.11 11.57 -17.21
CA GLU A 30 5.54 12.92 -17.59
C GLU A 30 4.66 14.00 -16.93
N ASN A 31 3.33 13.76 -16.86
CA ASN A 31 2.41 14.69 -16.23
C ASN A 31 2.64 14.76 -14.71
N VAL A 32 2.91 13.62 -14.06
CA VAL A 32 3.24 13.57 -12.62
C VAL A 32 4.57 14.31 -12.36
N VAL A 33 5.60 14.02 -13.16
CA VAL A 33 6.93 14.68 -13.02
C VAL A 33 6.84 16.17 -13.27
N ALA A 34 6.02 16.63 -14.22
CA ALA A 34 5.82 18.07 -14.43
C ALA A 34 5.26 18.77 -13.19
N GLU A 35 4.31 18.15 -12.49
CA GLU A 35 3.76 18.67 -11.23
C GLU A 35 4.82 18.64 -10.11
N LEU A 36 5.58 17.55 -9.97
CA LEU A 36 6.67 17.44 -9.01
C LEU A 36 7.75 18.52 -9.22
N LYS A 37 8.10 18.82 -10.48
CA LYS A 37 9.01 19.94 -10.81
C LYS A 37 8.46 21.29 -10.38
N LEU A 38 7.16 21.49 -10.50
CA LEU A 38 6.53 22.71 -10.02
C LEU A 38 6.63 22.79 -8.49
N MET A 39 6.33 21.71 -7.77
CA MET A 39 6.47 21.64 -6.32
C MET A 39 7.91 21.92 -5.87
N GLN A 40 8.91 21.36 -6.57
CA GLN A 40 10.32 21.59 -6.26
C GLN A 40 10.73 23.07 -6.38
N LYS A 41 10.14 23.84 -7.32
CA LYS A 41 10.36 25.28 -7.42
C LYS A 41 9.89 26.06 -6.18
N TYR A 42 8.96 25.49 -5.42
CA TYR A 42 8.48 26.04 -4.15
C TYR A 42 9.18 25.45 -2.92
N GLY A 43 10.30 24.72 -3.13
CA GLY A 43 11.09 24.16 -2.04
C GLY A 43 10.55 22.85 -1.48
N ILE A 44 9.60 22.18 -2.17
CA ILE A 44 9.06 20.89 -1.76
C ILE A 44 9.90 19.80 -2.41
N ASP A 45 10.59 19.03 -1.59
CA ASP A 45 11.47 17.92 -1.99
C ASP A 45 10.99 16.55 -1.48
N ARG A 46 9.87 16.53 -0.73
CA ARG A 46 9.23 15.32 -0.24
C ARG A 46 7.73 15.37 -0.50
N VAL A 47 7.19 14.29 -1.04
CA VAL A 47 5.75 14.14 -1.31
C VAL A 47 5.22 12.81 -0.80
N ASN A 48 3.89 12.72 -0.60
CA ASN A 48 3.21 11.45 -0.45
C ASN A 48 2.36 11.17 -1.70
N PHE A 49 2.44 9.96 -2.25
CA PHE A 49 1.50 9.49 -3.26
C PHE A 49 0.28 8.90 -2.55
N ASP A 50 -0.84 9.62 -2.62
CA ASP A 50 -2.13 9.25 -1.99
C ASP A 50 -3.00 8.38 -2.92
N ASP A 51 -2.37 7.56 -3.74
CA ASP A 51 -3.06 6.61 -4.59
C ASP A 51 -3.76 5.55 -3.72
N ASP A 52 -4.99 5.12 -4.07
CA ASP A 52 -5.66 3.99 -3.38
C ASP A 52 -4.76 2.75 -3.30
N THR A 53 -3.87 2.57 -4.24
CA THR A 53 -2.77 1.61 -4.23
C THR A 53 -1.72 2.04 -5.24
N PHE A 54 -0.58 2.47 -4.75
CA PHE A 54 0.55 2.86 -5.60
C PHE A 54 1.22 1.64 -6.24
N GLY A 55 1.56 1.75 -7.53
CA GLY A 55 2.34 0.72 -8.21
C GLY A 55 1.56 -0.37 -8.96
N ILE A 56 0.23 -0.30 -9.05
CA ILE A 56 -0.59 -1.32 -9.72
C ILE A 56 -0.11 -1.62 -11.16
N SER A 57 0.25 -0.60 -11.93
CA SER A 57 0.87 -0.81 -13.24
C SER A 57 2.39 -0.79 -13.10
N LYS A 58 3.03 -1.97 -13.08
CA LYS A 58 4.49 -2.10 -13.02
C LYS A 58 5.19 -1.29 -14.13
N LYS A 59 4.60 -1.23 -15.33
CA LYS A 59 5.13 -0.43 -16.43
C LYS A 59 5.10 1.07 -16.12
N ASN A 60 3.98 1.58 -15.62
CA ASN A 60 3.85 3.00 -15.31
C ASN A 60 4.71 3.40 -14.13
N ILE A 61 4.77 2.55 -13.08
CA ILE A 61 5.59 2.85 -11.90
C ILE A 61 7.07 2.87 -12.25
N LYS A 62 7.53 1.92 -13.06
CA LYS A 62 8.92 1.93 -13.54
C LYS A 62 9.22 3.21 -14.32
N ALA A 63 8.39 3.57 -15.31
CA ALA A 63 8.58 4.77 -16.10
C ALA A 63 8.56 6.06 -15.25
N LEU A 64 7.67 6.13 -14.24
CA LEU A 64 7.62 7.25 -13.29
C LEU A 64 8.92 7.34 -12.48
N ASN A 65 9.37 6.22 -11.92
CA ASN A 65 10.57 6.18 -11.08
C ASN A 65 11.85 6.47 -11.88
N ASP A 66 11.95 5.97 -13.12
CA ASP A 66 13.06 6.31 -14.03
C ASP A 66 13.11 7.84 -14.29
N LEU A 67 11.95 8.46 -14.60
CA LEU A 67 11.87 9.91 -14.82
C LEU A 67 12.16 10.73 -13.55
N MET A 68 11.70 10.27 -12.38
CA MET A 68 12.01 10.92 -11.11
C MET A 68 13.50 10.85 -10.79
N HIS A 69 14.12 9.70 -10.99
CA HIS A 69 15.57 9.53 -10.81
C HIS A 69 16.36 10.49 -11.70
N ASP A 70 16.02 10.55 -12.99
CA ASP A 70 16.77 11.34 -13.98
C ASP A 70 16.56 12.85 -13.83
N GLN A 71 15.34 13.27 -13.47
CA GLN A 71 14.93 14.67 -13.56
C GLN A 71 14.73 15.35 -12.21
N LEU A 72 14.62 14.58 -11.12
CA LEU A 72 14.29 15.03 -9.76
C LEU A 72 15.12 14.27 -8.70
N PRO A 73 16.45 14.20 -8.80
CA PRO A 73 17.29 13.32 -7.98
C PRO A 73 17.22 13.62 -6.47
N ASN A 74 16.75 14.80 -6.09
CA ASN A 74 16.58 15.19 -4.68
C ASN A 74 15.13 15.03 -4.19
N MET A 75 14.19 14.66 -5.07
CA MET A 75 12.80 14.41 -4.69
C MET A 75 12.68 13.05 -4.05
N THR A 76 12.04 12.99 -2.88
CA THR A 76 11.73 11.75 -2.19
C THR A 76 10.23 11.59 -2.03
N TYR A 77 9.78 10.34 -1.84
CA TYR A 77 8.37 10.09 -1.63
C TYR A 77 8.08 8.94 -0.67
N THR A 78 6.88 8.99 -0.12
CA THR A 78 6.20 7.87 0.55
C THR A 78 4.94 7.49 -0.22
N CYS A 79 4.41 6.28 -0.01
CA CYS A 79 3.19 5.83 -0.69
C CYS A 79 2.50 4.71 0.08
N GLU A 80 1.26 4.43 -0.30
CA GLU A 80 0.53 3.24 0.15
C GLU A 80 0.56 2.15 -0.91
N THR A 81 0.84 0.92 -0.52
CA THR A 81 0.89 -0.22 -1.43
C THR A 81 0.34 -1.49 -0.78
N VAL A 82 0.31 -2.56 -1.55
CA VAL A 82 -0.17 -3.87 -1.10
C VAL A 82 0.95 -4.91 -1.10
N VAL A 83 0.79 -5.95 -0.29
CA VAL A 83 1.73 -7.07 -0.19
C VAL A 83 2.06 -7.64 -1.57
N GLN A 84 1.08 -7.76 -2.46
CA GLN A 84 1.26 -8.31 -3.81
C GLN A 84 2.27 -7.54 -4.67
N LEU A 85 2.46 -6.26 -4.41
CA LEU A 85 3.45 -5.43 -5.10
C LEU A 85 4.78 -5.41 -4.33
N ALA A 86 4.75 -5.25 -3.01
CA ALA A 86 5.96 -5.19 -2.18
C ALA A 86 6.72 -6.54 -2.12
N LYS A 87 6.05 -7.69 -2.32
CA LYS A 87 6.74 -8.98 -2.44
C LYS A 87 7.51 -9.16 -3.75
N ASP A 88 7.23 -8.35 -4.78
CA ASP A 88 8.02 -8.35 -6.01
C ASP A 88 9.25 -7.43 -5.83
N GLU A 89 10.40 -8.06 -5.69
CA GLU A 89 11.65 -7.34 -5.46
C GLU A 89 11.98 -6.33 -6.57
N ASN A 90 11.58 -6.58 -7.83
CA ASN A 90 11.82 -5.63 -8.91
C ASN A 90 10.98 -4.36 -8.75
N VAL A 91 9.73 -4.47 -8.28
CA VAL A 91 8.89 -3.32 -7.97
C VAL A 91 9.53 -2.49 -6.86
N VAL A 92 10.01 -3.14 -5.79
CA VAL A 92 10.68 -2.46 -4.67
C VAL A 92 11.97 -1.77 -5.11
N LYS A 93 12.76 -2.40 -5.99
CA LYS A 93 13.95 -1.79 -6.60
C LYS A 93 13.60 -0.55 -7.42
N ASP A 94 12.57 -0.64 -8.28
CA ASP A 94 12.10 0.50 -9.07
C ASP A 94 11.63 1.65 -8.16
N MET A 95 10.89 1.35 -7.09
CA MET A 95 10.47 2.35 -6.10
C MET A 95 11.67 3.03 -5.45
N LYS A 96 12.66 2.25 -4.99
CA LYS A 96 13.87 2.80 -4.38
C LYS A 96 14.66 3.66 -5.37
N HIS A 97 14.78 3.22 -6.62
CA HIS A 97 15.44 3.96 -7.69
C HIS A 97 14.81 5.35 -7.91
N GLY A 98 13.48 5.45 -7.84
CA GLY A 98 12.75 6.72 -7.99
C GLY A 98 12.70 7.60 -6.74
N GLY A 99 13.35 7.21 -5.64
CA GLY A 99 13.43 8.03 -4.43
C GLY A 99 12.40 7.66 -3.34
N CYS A 100 11.81 6.45 -3.38
CA CYS A 100 10.95 5.98 -2.30
C CYS A 100 11.75 5.83 -1.00
N THR A 101 11.28 6.47 0.06
CA THR A 101 11.87 6.40 1.39
C THR A 101 11.06 5.57 2.36
N GLY A 102 9.75 5.46 2.17
CA GLY A 102 8.88 4.69 3.04
C GLY A 102 7.58 4.28 2.36
N THR A 103 6.99 3.18 2.80
CA THR A 103 5.71 2.72 2.28
C THR A 103 4.82 2.14 3.38
N PHE A 104 3.53 2.41 3.27
CA PHE A 104 2.49 1.85 4.11
C PHE A 104 1.91 0.63 3.40
N VAL A 105 1.92 -0.52 4.07
CA VAL A 105 1.51 -1.79 3.49
C VAL A 105 0.31 -2.37 4.23
N GLY A 106 -0.78 -2.60 3.53
CA GLY A 106 -1.99 -3.22 4.08
C GLY A 106 -1.78 -4.71 4.39
N ILE A 107 -1.34 -5.02 5.60
CA ILE A 107 -1.20 -6.38 6.14
C ILE A 107 -2.55 -6.89 6.65
N GLU A 108 -3.26 -6.06 7.37
CA GLU A 108 -4.57 -6.20 8.00
C GLU A 108 -4.59 -7.24 9.14
N SER A 109 -4.17 -8.48 8.91
CA SER A 109 -4.20 -9.56 9.91
C SER A 109 -3.03 -10.52 9.74
N GLY A 110 -2.61 -11.15 10.84
CA GLY A 110 -1.67 -12.26 10.84
C GLY A 110 -2.34 -13.64 10.71
N ASN A 111 -3.67 -13.66 10.57
CA ASN A 111 -4.44 -14.89 10.43
C ASN A 111 -4.93 -15.05 8.99
N ASN A 112 -4.58 -16.17 8.34
CA ASN A 112 -4.92 -16.42 6.93
C ASN A 112 -6.44 -16.60 6.70
N GLU A 113 -7.20 -17.05 7.69
CA GLU A 113 -8.65 -17.17 7.59
C GLU A 113 -9.32 -15.79 7.60
N ILE A 114 -8.88 -14.89 8.48
CA ILE A 114 -9.32 -13.49 8.46
C ILE A 114 -8.99 -12.86 7.12
N LEU A 115 -7.76 -13.00 6.62
CA LEU A 115 -7.34 -12.46 5.31
C LEU A 115 -8.23 -12.98 4.17
N LYS A 116 -8.58 -14.26 4.19
CA LYS A 116 -9.49 -14.86 3.21
C LYS A 116 -10.90 -14.28 3.31
N ASN A 117 -11.44 -14.12 4.51
CA ASN A 117 -12.79 -13.59 4.74
C ASN A 117 -12.92 -12.13 4.28
N ILE A 118 -11.87 -11.32 4.47
CA ILE A 118 -11.83 -9.94 3.96
C ILE A 118 -11.38 -9.83 2.50
N LYS A 119 -11.25 -10.95 1.80
CA LYS A 119 -10.82 -11.05 0.38
C LYS A 119 -9.46 -10.40 0.10
N LYS A 120 -8.56 -10.43 1.08
CA LYS A 120 -7.14 -10.17 0.83
C LYS A 120 -6.51 -11.39 0.17
N THR A 121 -5.67 -11.14 -0.84
CA THR A 121 -5.08 -12.21 -1.66
C THR A 121 -3.70 -12.65 -1.16
N GLN A 122 -3.19 -12.04 -0.09
CA GLN A 122 -1.90 -12.37 0.52
C GLN A 122 -2.02 -13.47 1.57
N THR A 123 -0.89 -14.10 1.85
CA THR A 123 -0.67 -14.98 2.99
C THR A 123 0.32 -14.36 3.97
N ASP A 124 0.41 -14.91 5.18
CA ASP A 124 1.39 -14.51 6.20
C ASP A 124 2.85 -14.59 5.68
N ILE A 125 3.19 -15.67 4.93
CA ILE A 125 4.51 -15.84 4.30
C ILE A 125 4.79 -14.71 3.31
N GLU A 126 3.83 -14.35 2.47
CA GLU A 126 3.98 -13.27 1.50
C GLU A 126 4.12 -11.90 2.18
N CYS A 127 3.45 -11.70 3.32
CA CYS A 127 3.61 -10.50 4.12
C CYS A 127 5.06 -10.36 4.64
N VAL A 128 5.63 -11.45 5.17
CA VAL A 128 7.04 -11.46 5.62
C VAL A 128 7.97 -11.14 4.45
N GLN A 129 7.78 -11.80 3.30
CA GLN A 129 8.59 -11.55 2.10
C GLN A 129 8.52 -10.09 1.65
N ALA A 130 7.34 -9.47 1.67
CA ALA A 130 7.17 -8.06 1.32
C ALA A 130 7.98 -7.14 2.25
N MET A 131 7.89 -7.36 3.56
CA MET A 131 8.65 -6.57 4.55
C MET A 131 10.16 -6.78 4.43
N ASP A 132 10.60 -8.03 4.15
CA ASP A 132 12.01 -8.32 3.93
C ASP A 132 12.57 -7.63 2.68
N ASN A 133 11.80 -7.58 1.59
CA ASN A 133 12.18 -6.85 0.38
C ASN A 133 12.35 -5.35 0.66
N LEU A 134 11.39 -4.73 1.35
CA LEU A 134 11.44 -3.30 1.69
C LEU A 134 12.69 -3.01 2.53
N ARG A 135 12.93 -3.79 3.58
CA ARG A 135 14.09 -3.66 4.46
C ARG A 135 15.41 -3.85 3.69
N LYS A 136 15.48 -4.87 2.83
CA LYS A 136 16.66 -5.16 1.98
C LYS A 136 17.05 -3.97 1.12
N HIS A 137 16.07 -3.20 0.64
CA HIS A 137 16.29 -2.04 -0.23
C HIS A 137 16.29 -0.70 0.53
N GLY A 138 16.25 -0.71 1.86
CA GLY A 138 16.29 0.51 2.67
C GLY A 138 15.09 1.43 2.44
N ILE A 139 13.90 0.84 2.31
CA ILE A 139 12.61 1.54 2.30
C ILE A 139 11.94 1.26 3.64
N GLU A 140 11.61 2.32 4.39
CA GLU A 140 10.89 2.19 5.66
C GLU A 140 9.52 1.53 5.43
N SER A 141 9.19 0.57 6.28
CA SER A 141 7.98 -0.24 6.17
C SER A 141 7.02 0.04 7.33
N HIS A 142 5.81 0.50 6.99
CA HIS A 142 4.75 0.77 7.96
C HIS A 142 3.62 -0.23 7.72
N ALA A 143 3.34 -1.11 8.69
CA ALA A 143 2.31 -2.12 8.56
C ALA A 143 0.96 -1.59 9.03
N PHE A 144 -0.05 -1.56 8.17
CA PHE A 144 -1.44 -1.39 8.58
C PHE A 144 -1.99 -2.71 9.10
N ILE A 145 -2.49 -2.69 10.32
CA ILE A 145 -3.19 -3.80 10.99
C ILE A 145 -4.60 -3.31 11.34
N MET A 146 -5.59 -4.09 10.95
CA MET A 146 -6.98 -3.81 11.29
C MET A 146 -7.50 -4.88 12.25
N VAL A 147 -8.18 -4.46 13.31
CA VAL A 147 -8.72 -5.33 14.37
C VAL A 147 -10.21 -5.08 14.55
N GLY A 148 -10.93 -6.06 15.07
CA GLY A 148 -12.37 -5.95 15.35
C GLY A 148 -13.26 -6.33 14.17
N PHE A 149 -12.77 -7.15 13.23
CA PHE A 149 -13.65 -7.72 12.20
C PHE A 149 -14.75 -8.59 12.80
N PRO A 150 -15.97 -8.67 12.19
CA PRO A 150 -17.08 -9.44 12.72
C PRO A 150 -16.80 -10.92 13.04
N TYR A 151 -15.84 -11.51 12.34
CA TYR A 151 -15.43 -12.92 12.52
C TYR A 151 -14.09 -13.06 13.28
N GLU A 152 -13.60 -11.98 13.87
CA GLU A 152 -12.39 -12.03 14.67
C GLU A 152 -12.72 -12.58 16.06
N THR A 153 -11.85 -13.43 16.58
CA THR A 153 -11.90 -14.02 17.92
C THR A 153 -10.65 -13.62 18.70
N GLU A 154 -10.65 -13.82 20.02
CA GLU A 154 -9.45 -13.61 20.84
C GLU A 154 -8.25 -14.41 20.33
N GLU A 155 -8.48 -15.62 19.82
CA GLU A 155 -7.43 -16.47 19.27
C GLU A 155 -6.86 -15.89 17.97
N THR A 156 -7.70 -15.47 17.00
CA THR A 156 -7.24 -14.87 15.74
C THR A 156 -6.59 -13.51 15.95
N PHE A 157 -7.09 -12.73 16.91
CA PHE A 157 -6.43 -11.50 17.34
C PHE A 157 -5.04 -11.77 17.93
N LYS A 158 -4.91 -12.76 18.83
CA LYS A 158 -3.63 -13.15 19.40
C LYS A 158 -2.65 -13.60 18.31
N GLN A 159 -3.10 -14.39 17.34
CA GLN A 159 -2.26 -14.80 16.19
C GLN A 159 -1.76 -13.59 15.41
N THR A 160 -2.58 -12.55 15.23
CA THR A 160 -2.15 -11.29 14.61
C THR A 160 -1.09 -10.58 15.45
N MET A 161 -1.28 -10.50 16.77
CA MET A 161 -0.27 -9.90 17.67
C MET A 161 1.06 -10.67 17.67
N ASP A 162 1.00 -12.00 17.69
CA ASP A 162 2.19 -12.87 17.63
C ASP A 162 2.88 -12.86 16.25
N PHE A 163 2.18 -12.40 15.21
CA PHE A 163 2.72 -12.28 13.86
C PHE A 163 3.53 -10.99 13.63
N ILE A 164 3.14 -9.89 14.25
CA ILE A 164 3.79 -8.59 14.08
C ILE A 164 5.32 -8.62 14.31
N PRO A 165 5.85 -9.27 15.37
CA PRO A 165 7.29 -9.39 15.56
C PRO A 165 8.01 -10.15 14.45
N LYS A 166 7.31 -11.03 13.72
CA LYS A 166 7.89 -11.78 12.57
C LYS A 166 8.01 -10.91 11.33
N LEU A 167 7.09 -9.95 11.15
CA LEU A 167 7.13 -8.97 10.06
C LEU A 167 8.30 -8.00 10.19
N LYS A 168 8.66 -7.63 11.42
CA LYS A 168 9.71 -6.64 11.74
C LYS A 168 9.51 -5.32 10.97
N PRO A 169 8.33 -4.71 10.98
CA PRO A 169 8.12 -3.41 10.35
C PRO A 169 8.81 -2.31 11.16
N ASP A 170 9.09 -1.16 10.51
CA ASP A 170 9.62 0.02 11.21
C ASP A 170 8.55 0.67 12.10
N SER A 171 7.28 0.57 11.72
CA SER A 171 6.14 0.92 12.57
C SER A 171 4.89 0.10 12.25
N VAL A 172 3.96 0.08 13.21
CA VAL A 172 2.64 -0.55 13.06
C VAL A 172 1.58 0.48 13.33
N ILE A 173 0.59 0.55 12.44
CA ILE A 173 -0.57 1.42 12.58
C ILE A 173 -1.80 0.53 12.75
N PHE A 174 -2.43 0.65 13.92
CA PHE A 174 -3.66 -0.08 14.22
C PHE A 174 -4.89 0.74 13.86
N SER A 175 -5.83 0.10 13.18
CA SER A 175 -7.16 0.64 12.93
C SER A 175 -8.21 -0.31 13.50
N ILE A 176 -9.22 0.25 14.16
CA ILE A 176 -10.41 -0.51 14.55
C ILE A 176 -11.32 -0.58 13.33
N PHE A 177 -11.73 -1.81 12.97
CA PHE A 177 -12.67 -2.00 11.88
C PHE A 177 -13.93 -1.17 12.11
N THR A 178 -14.26 -0.38 11.10
CA THR A 178 -15.50 0.41 11.07
C THR A 178 -16.17 0.15 9.72
N PRO A 179 -17.40 -0.38 9.69
CA PRO A 179 -18.11 -0.63 8.44
C PRO A 179 -18.49 0.69 7.78
N TYR A 180 -18.01 0.92 6.57
CA TYR A 180 -18.35 2.11 5.78
C TYR A 180 -19.45 1.79 4.77
N PRO A 181 -20.46 2.67 4.60
CA PRO A 181 -21.46 2.53 3.56
C PRO A 181 -20.83 2.35 2.19
N GLY A 182 -21.28 1.35 1.42
CA GLY A 182 -20.74 1.01 0.10
C GLY A 182 -19.61 -0.04 0.12
N SER A 183 -19.11 -0.43 1.29
CA SER A 183 -18.28 -1.63 1.44
C SER A 183 -19.18 -2.88 1.52
N GLU A 184 -18.65 -4.02 1.06
CA GLU A 184 -19.41 -5.27 1.05
C GLU A 184 -19.80 -5.71 2.46
N ILE A 185 -18.88 -5.59 3.40
CA ILE A 185 -19.08 -6.00 4.80
C ILE A 185 -20.07 -5.09 5.55
N TYR A 186 -20.32 -3.87 5.07
CA TYR A 186 -21.32 -2.99 5.67
C TYR A 186 -22.70 -3.62 5.64
N ASP A 187 -23.09 -4.22 4.51
CA ASP A 187 -24.39 -4.86 4.34
C ASP A 187 -24.53 -6.14 5.20
N GLU A 188 -23.40 -6.76 5.59
CA GLU A 188 -23.38 -7.90 6.50
C GLU A 188 -23.54 -7.47 7.97
N CYS A 189 -23.17 -6.23 8.32
CA CYS A 189 -23.22 -5.69 9.67
C CYS A 189 -24.54 -4.99 10.01
N MET A 190 -25.36 -4.63 8.99
CA MET A 190 -26.61 -3.90 9.14
C MET A 190 -27.84 -4.83 9.07
#